data_71d77ef067a3045512a9967c5eaad394
#
_entry.id   71d77ef067a3045512a9967c5eaad394
#
_cell.length_a   1.000
_cell.length_b   1.000
_cell.length_c   1.000
_cell.angle_alpha   90.00
_cell.angle_beta   90.00
_cell.angle_gamma   90.00
#
_symmetry.space_group_name_H-M   'P 1'
#
loop_
_entity.id
_entity.type
_entity.pdbx_description
1 polymer ?
#
loop_
_entity_poly.entity_id
_entity_poly.type
_entity_poly.pdbx_seq_one_letter_code
_entity_poly.pdbx_strand_id
1 'polypeptide(L)'
;DSVMIMDESRVLLNESTVHICEKLCFKESDDRSLIDKALFAVPSLHGNSLLLLNEHNEDSDINIELLFNAILAQPQKIANLFHAQEE
;
A
#
# COMPACT_ATOMS: atom_id res chain seq x y z
N ASP A 1 8.27 -14.43 3.96
CA ASP A 1 6.83 -14.27 4.20
C ASP A 1 6.14 -13.63 3.01
N SER A 2 4.87 -13.93 2.85
CA SER A 2 4.09 -13.36 1.77
C SER A 2 2.73 -12.92 2.28
N VAL A 3 2.12 -12.00 1.53
CA VAL A 3 0.78 -11.48 1.83
C VAL A 3 -0.12 -11.85 0.67
N MET A 4 -1.25 -12.48 0.99
CA MET A 4 -2.27 -12.78 0.00
C MET A 4 -3.56 -12.10 0.42
N ILE A 5 -4.10 -11.29 -0.46
CA ILE A 5 -5.37 -10.58 -0.21
C ILE A 5 -6.39 -11.09 -1.19
N MET A 6 -7.53 -11.53 -0.68
CA MET A 6 -8.59 -12.12 -1.48
C MET A 6 -9.92 -11.41 -1.24
N ASP A 7 -10.75 -11.39 -2.25
CA ASP A 7 -12.10 -10.86 -2.16
C ASP A 7 -13.00 -11.70 -3.07
N GLU A 8 -14.05 -12.26 -2.50
CA GLU A 8 -15.03 -13.08 -3.23
C GLU A 8 -14.39 -14.14 -4.11
N SER A 9 -13.48 -14.89 -3.54
CA SER A 9 -12.76 -15.99 -4.20
C SER A 9 -11.77 -15.53 -5.27
N ARG A 10 -11.50 -14.23 -5.34
CA ARG A 10 -10.48 -13.71 -6.25
C ARG A 10 -9.27 -13.29 -5.45
N VAL A 11 -8.08 -13.57 -5.99
CA VAL A 11 -6.83 -13.11 -5.40
C VAL A 11 -6.55 -11.72 -5.92
N LEU A 12 -6.59 -10.72 -5.03
CA LEU A 12 -6.34 -9.33 -5.39
C LEU A 12 -4.86 -8.98 -5.31
N LEU A 13 -4.14 -9.64 -4.41
CA LEU A 13 -2.70 -9.44 -4.25
C LEU A 13 -2.08 -10.72 -3.71
N ASN A 14 -0.92 -11.07 -4.22
CA ASN A 14 -0.14 -12.19 -3.70
C ASN A 14 1.33 -11.86 -3.92
N GLU A 15 1.94 -11.20 -2.92
CA GLU A 15 3.31 -10.72 -3.04
C GLU A 15 4.08 -11.00 -1.75
N SER A 16 5.40 -11.09 -1.85
CA SER A 16 6.22 -11.22 -0.66
C SER A 16 6.23 -9.90 0.12
N THR A 17 6.43 -10.00 1.43
CA THR A 17 6.49 -8.78 2.26
C THR A 17 7.63 -7.88 1.81
N VAL A 18 8.75 -8.47 1.40
CA VAL A 18 9.90 -7.71 0.89
C VAL A 18 9.51 -6.91 -0.35
N HIS A 19 8.82 -7.55 -1.29
CA HIS A 19 8.42 -6.89 -2.53
C HIS A 19 7.43 -5.76 -2.26
N ILE A 20 6.48 -6.00 -1.35
CA ILE A 20 5.51 -4.96 -0.98
C ILE A 20 6.23 -3.75 -0.40
N CYS A 21 7.18 -3.97 0.51
CA CYS A 21 7.92 -2.88 1.14
C CYS A 21 8.88 -2.18 0.20
N GLU A 22 9.30 -2.84 -0.87
CA GLU A 22 10.11 -2.18 -1.89
C GLU A 22 9.31 -1.18 -2.71
N LYS A 23 8.02 -1.47 -2.91
CA LYS A 23 7.16 -0.65 -3.74
C LYS A 23 6.37 0.38 -2.96
N LEU A 24 5.99 0.04 -1.74
CA LEU A 24 5.06 0.83 -0.96
C LEU A 24 5.66 1.19 0.39
N CYS A 25 5.29 2.37 0.87
CA CYS A 25 5.70 2.85 2.18
C CYS A 25 4.45 3.12 3.00
N PHE A 26 4.41 2.62 4.21
CA PHE A 26 3.28 2.76 5.12
C PHE A 26 3.66 3.73 6.22
N LYS A 27 2.96 4.86 6.28
CA LYS A 27 3.26 5.91 7.26
C LYS A 27 2.00 6.39 7.95
N GLU A 28 2.21 7.04 9.09
CA GLU A 28 1.13 7.70 9.79
C GLU A 28 1.57 9.15 9.99
N SER A 29 0.78 10.10 9.50
CA SER A 29 1.18 11.50 9.53
C SER A 29 -0.02 12.43 9.32
N ASP A 30 0.10 13.65 9.80
CA ASP A 30 -0.86 14.71 9.52
C ASP A 30 -0.27 15.75 8.54
N ASP A 31 0.90 15.47 7.99
CA ASP A 31 1.58 16.35 7.04
C ASP A 31 0.80 16.40 5.73
N ARG A 32 0.31 17.57 5.39
CA ARG A 32 -0.52 17.75 4.20
C ARG A 32 0.18 17.36 2.92
N SER A 33 1.47 17.64 2.82
CA SER A 33 2.22 17.31 1.61
C SER A 33 2.32 15.81 1.39
N LEU A 34 2.43 15.05 2.47
CA LEU A 34 2.44 13.59 2.39
C LEU A 34 1.05 13.05 2.05
N ILE A 35 0.01 13.64 2.65
CA ILE A 35 -1.37 13.24 2.39
C ILE A 35 -1.70 13.43 0.91
N ASP A 36 -1.26 14.56 0.35
CA ASP A 36 -1.52 14.87 -1.06
C ASP A 36 -0.82 13.90 -2.01
N LYS A 37 0.32 13.35 -1.61
CA LYS A 37 1.06 12.39 -2.42
C LYS A 37 0.58 10.96 -2.25
N ALA A 38 -0.18 10.69 -1.20
CA ALA A 38 -0.54 9.32 -0.86
C ALA A 38 -1.43 8.69 -1.92
N LEU A 39 -1.20 7.40 -2.16
CA LEU A 39 -2.05 6.61 -3.03
C LEU A 39 -3.41 6.38 -2.36
N PHE A 40 -3.39 6.30 -1.05
CA PHE A 40 -4.58 6.06 -0.26
C PHE A 40 -4.33 6.57 1.16
N ALA A 41 -5.36 7.10 1.80
CA ALA A 41 -5.24 7.63 3.14
C ALA A 41 -6.54 7.41 3.90
N VAL A 42 -6.43 7.05 5.17
CA VAL A 42 -7.58 6.95 6.07
C VAL A 42 -7.25 7.65 7.39
N PRO A 43 -8.25 8.25 8.04
CA PRO A 43 -8.03 8.89 9.33
C PRO A 43 -7.54 7.87 10.38
N SER A 44 -6.65 8.31 11.25
CA SER A 44 -6.14 7.50 12.34
C SER A 44 -5.96 8.36 13.57
N LEU A 45 -5.51 7.72 14.66
CA LEU A 45 -5.35 8.43 15.94
C LEU A 45 -4.29 9.53 15.88
N HIS A 46 -3.30 9.38 15.00
CA HIS A 46 -2.17 10.31 14.90
C HIS A 46 -2.14 11.05 13.58
N GLY A 47 -3.32 11.34 13.04
CA GLY A 47 -3.45 12.04 11.78
C GLY A 47 -4.10 11.18 10.73
N ASN A 48 -3.31 10.61 9.83
CA ASN A 48 -3.82 9.71 8.79
C ASN A 48 -2.85 8.56 8.58
N SER A 49 -3.41 7.39 8.31
CA SER A 49 -2.62 6.25 7.85
C SER A 49 -2.47 6.39 6.34
N LEU A 50 -1.24 6.44 5.86
CA LEU A 50 -0.94 6.76 4.47
C LEU A 50 -0.27 5.61 3.75
N LEU A 51 -0.71 5.34 2.53
CA LEU A 51 -0.05 4.41 1.64
C LEU A 51 0.61 5.23 0.55
N LEU A 52 1.93 5.15 0.48
CA LEU A 52 2.75 5.96 -0.42
C LEU A 52 3.62 5.06 -1.30
N LEU A 53 4.02 5.60 -2.45
CA LEU A 53 5.07 4.95 -3.22
C LEU A 53 6.39 5.06 -2.46
N ASN A 54 7.15 3.98 -2.43
CA ASN A 54 8.43 3.99 -1.74
C ASN A 54 9.53 4.50 -2.68
N GLU A 55 9.62 5.81 -2.78
CA GLU A 55 10.56 6.47 -3.70
C GLU A 55 11.96 6.62 -3.15
N HIS A 56 12.11 6.51 -1.84
CA HIS A 56 13.38 6.75 -1.17
C HIS A 56 13.94 5.51 -0.49
N ASN A 57 13.39 4.35 -0.84
CA ASN A 57 13.84 3.07 -0.30
C ASN A 57 13.80 3.04 1.22
N GLU A 58 12.73 3.55 1.79
CA GLU A 58 12.53 3.59 3.23
C GLU A 58 11.93 2.28 3.74
N ASP A 59 12.28 1.95 4.98
CA ASP A 59 11.66 0.81 5.66
C ASP A 59 10.36 1.24 6.30
N SER A 60 9.38 0.36 6.27
CA SER A 60 8.13 0.58 6.99
C SER A 60 7.49 -0.76 7.30
N ASP A 61 6.58 -0.75 8.27
CA ASP A 61 5.84 -1.95 8.64
C ASP A 61 4.55 -2.01 7.83
N ILE A 62 4.25 -3.18 7.29
CA ILE A 62 3.04 -3.35 6.49
C ILE A 62 1.81 -3.20 7.38
N ASN A 63 0.92 -2.31 6.97
CA ASN A 63 -0.40 -2.18 7.58
C ASN A 63 -1.38 -2.91 6.68
N ILE A 64 -1.71 -4.15 7.05
CA ILE A 64 -2.55 -5.02 6.23
C ILE A 64 -3.92 -4.43 5.98
N GLU A 65 -4.51 -3.83 7.00
CA GLU A 65 -5.85 -3.24 6.88
C GLU A 65 -5.84 -2.09 5.88
N LEU A 66 -4.83 -1.23 5.95
CA LEU A 66 -4.71 -0.11 5.03
C LEU A 66 -4.50 -0.62 3.60
N LEU A 67 -3.63 -1.61 3.44
CA LEU A 67 -3.35 -2.19 2.14
C LEU A 67 -4.61 -2.83 1.54
N PHE A 68 -5.36 -3.56 2.34
CA PHE A 68 -6.59 -4.18 1.90
C PHE A 68 -7.60 -3.13 1.43
N ASN A 69 -7.79 -2.09 2.22
CA ASN A 69 -8.73 -1.02 1.86
C ASN A 69 -8.29 -0.28 0.60
N ALA A 70 -7.00 -0.06 0.43
CA ALA A 70 -6.47 0.60 -0.76
C ALA A 70 -6.72 -0.24 -2.01
N ILE A 71 -6.53 -1.55 -1.89
CA ILE A 71 -6.76 -2.46 -3.02
C ILE A 71 -8.24 -2.49 -3.41
N LEU A 72 -9.12 -2.50 -2.43
CA LEU A 72 -10.56 -2.48 -2.72
C LEU A 72 -10.98 -1.17 -3.38
N ALA A 73 -10.38 -0.06 -2.95
CA ALA A 73 -10.72 1.25 -3.50
C ALA A 73 -10.12 1.49 -4.88
N GLN A 74 -8.88 1.03 -5.10
CA GLN A 74 -8.16 1.28 -6.34
C GLN A 74 -7.40 0.03 -6.78
N PRO A 75 -8.12 -1.04 -7.12
CA PRO A 75 -7.49 -2.33 -7.42
C PRO A 75 -6.52 -2.26 -8.60
N GLN A 76 -6.88 -1.53 -9.63
CA GLN A 76 -6.05 -1.46 -10.83
C GLN A 76 -4.76 -0.68 -10.57
N LYS A 77 -4.87 0.40 -9.81
CA LYS A 77 -3.72 1.23 -9.49
C LYS A 77 -2.68 0.47 -8.67
N ILE A 78 -3.14 -0.26 -7.67
CA ILE A 78 -2.24 -1.04 -6.82
C ILE A 78 -1.65 -2.22 -7.60
N ALA A 79 -2.48 -2.93 -8.37
CA ALA A 79 -2.01 -4.05 -9.18
C ALA A 79 -0.92 -3.64 -10.15
N ASN A 80 -1.08 -2.47 -10.78
CA ASN A 80 -0.12 -1.99 -11.76
C ASN A 80 1.26 -1.76 -11.18
N LEU A 81 1.34 -1.42 -9.88
CA LEU A 81 2.63 -1.21 -9.23
C LEU A 81 3.47 -2.48 -9.21
N PHE A 82 2.82 -3.63 -9.15
CA PHE A 82 3.52 -4.91 -9.07
C PHE A 82 3.67 -5.55 -10.44
N HIS A 83 2.68 -5.40 -11.31
CA HIS A 83 2.72 -6.01 -12.64
C HIS A 83 3.68 -5.32 -13.60
N ALA A 84 3.89 -4.03 -13.44
CA ALA A 84 4.75 -3.26 -14.35
C ALA A 84 6.19 -3.75 -14.35
N GLN A 85 6.59 -4.54 -13.37
CA GLN A 85 7.97 -5.03 -13.27
C GLN A 85 8.19 -6.39 -13.89
N GLU A 86 7.14 -7.01 -14.38
CA GLU A 86 7.25 -8.33 -14.96
C GLU A 86 7.64 -8.32 -16.43
N GLU A 87 7.80 -7.16 -16.98
CA GLU A 87 8.19 -7.03 -18.40
C GLU A 87 9.67 -6.99 -18.59
#